data_1e08c4001a48126ca5ea9eb5c74fb9cc
#
_entry.id   1e08c4001a48126ca5ea9eb5c74fb9cc
#
_cell.length_a   1.000
_cell.length_b   1.000
_cell.length_c   1.000
_cell.angle_alpha   90.00
_cell.angle_beta   90.00
_cell.angle_gamma   90.00
#
_symmetry.space_group_name_H-M   'P 1'
#
loop_
_entity.id
_entity.type
_entity.pdbx_description
1 polymer ?
#
loop_
_entity_poly.entity_id
_entity_poly.type
_entity_poly.pdbx_seq_one_letter_code
_entity_poly.pdbx_strand_id
1 'polypeptide(L)'
;MTCTATETTLGATRGEAARPEASRDATSNSGAAHPTGCVAPVNKIIPFSLVDGPGSRTAVFLQGCNIRCAYCHNPETQVECISCQACVKPCPAHALSVADGKVVWDNSICINCDNCIKVCQHKSTPKIELLSAREVADRCISNMPFIRGITTSGGECMLRPDFLYELFTYCNAAGLNCLIDSNGTIDFTEYRDLLDLSSGVMLDVKAWDDQWFEHLTGENGVTVRKNLAFLAEQNKLEEVRVIVTEGWN
;
A
#
# COMPACT_ATOMS: atom_id res chain seq x y z
N MET A 1 -6.93 43.02 22.90
CA MET A 1 -5.49 42.72 22.93
C MET A 1 -5.22 41.90 21.66
N THR A 2 -4.64 42.56 20.68
CA THR A 2 -4.36 42.05 19.33
C THR A 2 -2.98 41.42 19.30
N CYS A 3 -2.89 40.17 18.92
CA CYS A 3 -1.63 39.44 18.71
C CYS A 3 -1.29 39.48 17.23
N THR A 4 -0.24 40.20 16.86
CA THR A 4 0.30 40.31 15.50
C THR A 4 1.28 39.17 15.26
N ALA A 5 1.02 38.38 14.21
CA ALA A 5 1.93 37.37 13.70
C ALA A 5 2.96 38.02 12.76
N THR A 6 4.24 37.81 13.03
CA THR A 6 5.36 38.18 12.15
C THR A 6 5.70 37.02 11.23
N GLU A 7 5.49 37.21 9.94
CA GLU A 7 5.98 36.29 8.88
C GLU A 7 7.48 36.48 8.67
N THR A 8 8.24 35.41 8.82
CA THR A 8 9.66 35.33 8.41
C THR A 8 9.79 34.51 7.17
N THR A 9 9.92 35.14 6.00
CA THR A 9 10.23 34.51 4.72
C THR A 9 11.71 34.16 4.65
N LEU A 10 12.05 32.87 4.69
CA LEU A 10 13.40 32.38 4.34
C LEU A 10 13.37 31.90 2.88
N GLY A 11 13.91 32.70 1.99
CA GLY A 11 14.20 32.34 0.62
C GLY A 11 15.42 31.39 0.54
N ALA A 12 15.21 30.14 0.19
CA ALA A 12 16.28 29.21 -0.16
C ALA A 12 16.28 29.00 -1.68
N THR A 13 17.28 29.59 -2.35
CA THR A 13 17.62 29.29 -3.74
C THR A 13 18.27 27.91 -3.78
N ARG A 14 17.61 26.94 -4.40
CA ARG A 14 18.19 25.62 -4.69
C ARG A 14 19.09 25.74 -5.91
N GLY A 15 20.41 25.62 -5.70
CA GLY A 15 21.38 25.36 -6.76
C GLY A 15 21.23 23.91 -7.25
N GLU A 16 21.08 23.77 -8.55
CA GLU A 16 21.04 22.50 -9.28
C GLU A 16 22.44 21.87 -9.23
N ALA A 17 22.66 20.88 -8.38
CA ALA A 17 23.88 20.09 -8.33
C ALA A 17 23.75 18.92 -9.30
N ALA A 18 24.61 18.86 -10.32
CA ALA A 18 24.75 17.76 -11.24
C ALA A 18 25.03 16.45 -10.48
N ARG A 19 24.23 15.40 -10.75
CA ARG A 19 24.44 14.05 -10.22
C ARG A 19 25.69 13.43 -10.84
N PRO A 20 26.60 12.83 -10.07
CA PRO A 20 27.67 12.01 -10.63
C PRO A 20 27.08 10.70 -11.15
N GLU A 21 27.47 10.33 -12.38
CA GLU A 21 27.18 9.01 -12.95
C GLU A 21 27.90 7.94 -12.13
N ALA A 22 27.14 7.12 -11.41
CA ALA A 22 27.64 5.95 -10.72
C ALA A 22 27.92 4.83 -11.74
N SER A 23 29.16 4.40 -11.79
CA SER A 23 29.60 3.22 -12.54
C SER A 23 28.83 1.98 -12.07
N ARG A 24 28.13 1.34 -13.03
CA ARG A 24 27.42 0.07 -12.80
C ARG A 24 28.42 -1.07 -12.81
N ASP A 25 28.84 -1.52 -11.64
CA ASP A 25 29.30 -2.89 -11.44
C ASP A 25 28.19 -3.65 -10.71
N ALA A 26 27.29 -4.22 -11.50
CA ALA A 26 26.22 -5.06 -11.02
C ALA A 26 26.59 -6.53 -11.23
N THR A 27 27.16 -7.15 -10.22
CA THR A 27 27.09 -8.60 -10.07
C THR A 27 26.02 -8.91 -9.03
N SER A 28 24.74 -8.86 -9.41
CA SER A 28 23.65 -9.46 -8.66
C SER A 28 23.39 -10.85 -9.20
N ASN A 29 23.79 -11.85 -8.42
CA ASN A 29 23.45 -13.23 -8.65
C ASN A 29 22.07 -13.51 -8.00
N SER A 30 21.01 -13.57 -8.80
CA SER A 30 19.73 -14.16 -8.38
C SER A 30 19.05 -14.79 -9.59
N GLY A 31 19.46 -16.03 -9.88
CA GLY A 31 18.88 -16.86 -10.93
C GLY A 31 17.61 -17.63 -10.49
N ALA A 32 16.86 -17.18 -9.52
CA ALA A 32 15.56 -17.75 -9.20
C ALA A 32 14.53 -17.13 -10.14
N ALA A 33 13.86 -17.94 -10.96
CA ALA A 33 12.74 -17.49 -11.79
C ALA A 33 11.61 -17.05 -10.86
N HIS A 34 11.19 -15.76 -10.95
CA HIS A 34 10.02 -15.30 -10.24
C HIS A 34 8.74 -15.95 -10.78
N PRO A 35 7.77 -16.30 -9.93
CA PRO A 35 6.52 -16.87 -10.38
C PRO A 35 5.77 -15.88 -11.29
N THR A 36 5.07 -16.41 -12.28
CA THR A 36 4.23 -15.64 -13.21
C THR A 36 2.77 -16.06 -13.04
N GLY A 37 1.85 -15.15 -13.37
CA GLY A 37 0.42 -15.40 -13.21
C GLY A 37 -0.04 -15.27 -11.75
N CYS A 38 0.68 -14.45 -10.96
CA CYS A 38 0.33 -14.17 -9.58
C CYS A 38 -1.01 -13.46 -9.47
N VAL A 39 -1.84 -13.92 -8.54
CA VAL A 39 -3.17 -13.37 -8.24
C VAL A 39 -3.17 -12.83 -6.81
N ALA A 40 -3.77 -11.65 -6.62
CA ALA A 40 -3.95 -11.07 -5.30
C ALA A 40 -5.40 -10.62 -5.06
N PRO A 41 -5.86 -10.61 -3.80
CA PRO A 41 -7.13 -10.01 -3.43
C PRO A 41 -7.00 -8.48 -3.43
N VAL A 42 -7.60 -7.85 -4.42
CA VAL A 42 -7.62 -6.39 -4.59
C VAL A 42 -8.89 -5.84 -3.95
N ASN A 43 -8.72 -4.98 -2.95
CA ASN A 43 -9.83 -4.31 -2.28
C ASN A 43 -10.34 -3.15 -3.12
N LYS A 44 -9.42 -2.32 -3.63
CA LYS A 44 -9.77 -1.10 -4.34
C LYS A 44 -8.63 -0.65 -5.26
N ILE A 45 -9.00 -0.12 -6.41
CA ILE A 45 -8.09 0.63 -7.28
C ILE A 45 -8.64 2.05 -7.38
N ILE A 46 -7.87 3.04 -6.95
CA ILE A 46 -8.19 4.47 -7.10
C ILE A 46 -7.44 4.96 -8.33
N PRO A 47 -8.15 5.29 -9.43
CA PRO A 47 -7.50 5.65 -10.69
C PRO A 47 -6.56 6.85 -10.57
N PHE A 48 -6.94 7.84 -9.76
CA PHE A 48 -6.20 9.09 -9.59
C PHE A 48 -6.15 9.48 -8.11
N SER A 49 -4.95 9.49 -7.55
CA SER A 49 -4.69 9.94 -6.18
C SER A 49 -3.52 10.92 -6.16
N LEU A 50 -3.63 11.94 -5.33
CA LEU A 50 -2.59 12.94 -5.06
C LEU A 50 -2.02 12.83 -3.64
N VAL A 51 -2.50 11.84 -2.87
CA VAL A 51 -2.11 11.63 -1.46
C VAL A 51 -1.35 10.32 -1.22
N ASP A 52 -1.31 9.46 -2.24
CA ASP A 52 -0.64 8.16 -2.17
C ASP A 52 0.77 8.21 -2.78
N GLY A 53 1.54 9.24 -2.45
CA GLY A 53 2.90 9.50 -2.90
C GLY A 53 3.02 10.69 -3.85
N PRO A 54 4.25 11.03 -4.28
CA PRO A 54 4.52 12.20 -5.09
C PRO A 54 3.90 12.11 -6.50
N GLY A 55 3.23 13.18 -6.90
CA GLY A 55 2.55 13.30 -8.19
C GLY A 55 1.18 12.61 -8.23
N SER A 56 0.53 12.62 -9.39
CA SER A 56 -0.70 11.86 -9.59
C SER A 56 -0.38 10.38 -9.81
N ARG A 57 -1.05 9.49 -9.09
CA ARG A 57 -0.79 8.05 -9.10
C ARG A 57 -2.08 7.24 -9.12
N THR A 58 -2.03 6.04 -9.69
CA THR A 58 -3.06 5.04 -9.41
C THR A 58 -2.69 4.32 -8.11
N ALA A 59 -3.59 4.34 -7.13
CA ALA A 59 -3.37 3.63 -5.87
C ALA A 59 -4.09 2.27 -5.90
N VAL A 60 -3.35 1.20 -5.63
CA VAL A 60 -3.83 -0.19 -5.60
C VAL A 60 -3.81 -0.68 -4.16
N PHE A 61 -4.98 -0.95 -3.59
CA PHE A 61 -5.15 -1.41 -2.23
C PHE A 61 -5.39 -2.92 -2.20
N LEU A 62 -4.47 -3.66 -1.59
CA LEU A 62 -4.58 -5.10 -1.41
C LEU A 62 -5.29 -5.43 -0.08
N GLN A 63 -5.92 -6.60 -0.04
CA GLN A 63 -6.57 -7.12 1.15
C GLN A 63 -5.62 -7.98 1.98
N GLY A 64 -5.74 -7.88 3.31
CA GLY A 64 -4.95 -8.59 4.29
C GLY A 64 -3.86 -7.71 4.91
N CYS A 65 -3.73 -7.78 6.24
CA CYS A 65 -2.70 -7.08 7.00
C CYS A 65 -2.22 -7.97 8.13
N ASN A 66 -0.94 -7.92 8.42
CA ASN A 66 -0.33 -8.69 9.51
C ASN A 66 -0.36 -7.96 10.86
N ILE A 67 -0.72 -6.67 10.89
CA ILE A 67 -0.86 -5.88 12.13
C ILE A 67 -2.29 -5.39 12.32
N ARG A 68 -2.59 -4.91 13.54
CA ARG A 68 -3.96 -4.49 13.94
C ARG A 68 -3.94 -3.10 14.55
N CYS A 69 -3.54 -2.10 13.74
CA CYS A 69 -3.46 -0.71 14.21
C CYS A 69 -4.79 -0.25 14.82
N ALA A 70 -4.75 0.28 16.03
CA ALA A 70 -5.93 0.80 16.74
C ALA A 70 -6.60 1.97 15.98
N TYR A 71 -5.82 2.75 15.23
CA TYR A 71 -6.26 3.89 14.42
C TYR A 71 -6.26 3.58 12.91
N CYS A 72 -6.42 2.32 12.51
CA CYS A 72 -6.38 1.96 11.10
C CYS A 72 -7.36 2.79 10.26
N HIS A 73 -6.85 3.40 9.18
CA HIS A 73 -7.67 4.21 8.28
C HIS A 73 -8.60 3.35 7.42
N ASN A 74 -8.16 2.13 7.07
CA ASN A 74 -8.90 1.17 6.24
C ASN A 74 -9.07 -0.16 6.97
N PRO A 75 -9.81 -0.21 8.10
CA PRO A 75 -9.89 -1.40 8.96
C PRO A 75 -10.48 -2.61 8.24
N GLU A 76 -11.29 -2.41 7.21
CA GLU A 76 -11.87 -3.47 6.38
C GLU A 76 -10.84 -4.22 5.53
N THR A 77 -9.64 -3.65 5.35
CA THR A 77 -8.56 -4.29 4.61
C THR A 77 -7.71 -5.23 5.47
N GLN A 78 -7.85 -5.18 6.80
CA GLN A 78 -7.00 -5.96 7.71
C GLN A 78 -7.25 -7.46 7.65
N VAL A 79 -8.50 -7.88 7.46
CA VAL A 79 -8.92 -9.29 7.55
C VAL A 79 -9.61 -9.72 6.26
N GLU A 80 -9.25 -10.88 5.74
CA GLU A 80 -9.96 -11.46 4.60
C GLU A 80 -11.37 -11.91 5.02
N CYS A 81 -12.31 -11.83 4.07
CA CYS A 81 -13.69 -12.25 4.32
C CYS A 81 -13.78 -13.76 4.56
N ILE A 82 -14.32 -14.16 5.70
CA ILE A 82 -14.52 -15.56 6.05
C ILE A 82 -15.85 -16.13 5.55
N SER A 83 -16.58 -15.37 4.76
CA SER A 83 -17.87 -15.77 4.17
C SER A 83 -18.94 -16.18 5.21
N CYS A 84 -18.98 -15.50 6.36
CA CYS A 84 -19.98 -15.76 7.41
C CYS A 84 -21.42 -15.38 7.01
N GLN A 85 -21.61 -14.75 5.84
CA GLN A 85 -22.89 -14.41 5.19
C GLN A 85 -23.73 -13.34 5.93
N ALA A 86 -23.30 -12.82 7.07
CA ALA A 86 -24.05 -11.84 7.87
C ALA A 86 -24.42 -10.56 7.09
N CYS A 87 -23.62 -10.21 6.08
CA CYS A 87 -23.80 -9.01 5.25
C CYS A 87 -24.71 -9.22 4.03
N VAL A 88 -25.05 -10.45 3.67
CA VAL A 88 -25.82 -10.74 2.43
C VAL A 88 -27.24 -10.20 2.54
N LYS A 89 -27.99 -10.62 3.58
CA LYS A 89 -29.39 -10.20 3.78
C LYS A 89 -29.57 -8.70 3.95
N PRO A 90 -28.73 -7.98 4.73
CA PRO A 90 -28.86 -6.52 4.91
C PRO A 90 -28.31 -5.68 3.76
N CYS A 91 -27.86 -6.27 2.66
CA CYS A 91 -27.40 -5.52 1.49
C CYS A 91 -28.58 -4.85 0.76
N PRO A 92 -28.72 -3.51 0.76
CA PRO A 92 -29.89 -2.85 0.20
C PRO A 92 -29.96 -2.95 -1.33
N ALA A 93 -28.85 -3.11 -2.01
CA ALA A 93 -28.78 -3.27 -3.46
C ALA A 93 -28.80 -4.75 -3.90
N HIS A 94 -28.90 -5.70 -2.96
CA HIS A 94 -28.77 -7.13 -3.25
C HIS A 94 -27.51 -7.52 -4.05
N ALA A 95 -26.44 -6.72 -3.91
CA ALA A 95 -25.17 -6.91 -4.58
C ALA A 95 -24.32 -8.05 -3.96
N LEU A 96 -24.82 -8.72 -2.93
CA LEU A 96 -24.16 -9.83 -2.27
C LEU A 96 -25.05 -11.06 -2.36
N SER A 97 -24.43 -12.16 -2.79
CA SER A 97 -25.06 -13.47 -2.86
C SER A 97 -24.14 -14.55 -2.25
N VAL A 98 -24.62 -15.77 -2.18
CA VAL A 98 -23.81 -16.93 -1.73
C VAL A 98 -23.71 -17.91 -2.88
N ALA A 99 -22.49 -18.24 -3.28
CA ALA A 99 -22.19 -19.29 -4.25
C ALA A 99 -21.10 -20.20 -3.66
N ASP A 100 -21.31 -21.51 -3.69
CA ASP A 100 -20.39 -22.53 -3.15
C ASP A 100 -19.90 -22.23 -1.71
N GLY A 101 -20.85 -21.75 -0.87
CA GLY A 101 -20.56 -21.40 0.52
C GLY A 101 -19.78 -20.11 0.72
N LYS A 102 -19.40 -19.40 -0.34
CA LYS A 102 -18.70 -18.12 -0.31
C LYS A 102 -19.63 -16.95 -0.60
N VAL A 103 -19.35 -15.82 0.05
CA VAL A 103 -20.04 -14.56 -0.28
C VAL A 103 -19.44 -14.03 -1.58
N VAL A 104 -20.29 -13.82 -2.57
CA VAL A 104 -19.93 -13.25 -3.87
C VAL A 104 -20.48 -11.84 -3.96
N TRP A 105 -19.66 -10.93 -4.46
CA TRP A 105 -19.98 -9.53 -4.65
C TRP A 105 -20.14 -9.19 -6.13
N ASP A 106 -21.28 -8.61 -6.46
CA ASP A 106 -21.53 -8.04 -7.80
C ASP A 106 -21.29 -6.54 -7.78
N ASN A 107 -20.16 -6.13 -8.36
CA ASN A 107 -19.76 -4.72 -8.46
C ASN A 107 -20.71 -3.91 -9.34
N SER A 108 -21.35 -4.54 -10.33
CA SER A 108 -22.19 -3.85 -11.31
C SER A 108 -23.47 -3.23 -10.73
N ILE A 109 -23.97 -3.81 -9.65
CA ILE A 109 -25.19 -3.34 -8.94
C ILE A 109 -24.88 -2.77 -7.55
N CYS A 110 -23.63 -2.80 -7.12
CA CYS A 110 -23.23 -2.29 -5.81
C CYS A 110 -23.30 -0.76 -5.78
N ILE A 111 -24.04 -0.21 -4.82
CA ILE A 111 -24.17 1.24 -4.60
C ILE A 111 -23.13 1.83 -3.63
N ASN A 112 -22.14 1.07 -3.23
CA ASN A 112 -21.05 1.48 -2.34
C ASN A 112 -21.50 2.12 -1.01
N CYS A 113 -22.58 1.63 -0.41
CA CYS A 113 -23.12 2.13 0.85
C CYS A 113 -22.37 1.67 2.10
N ASP A 114 -21.43 0.74 1.97
CA ASP A 114 -20.58 0.13 3.01
C ASP A 114 -21.35 -0.57 4.14
N ASN A 115 -22.64 -0.89 3.92
CA ASN A 115 -23.43 -1.59 4.92
C ASN A 115 -22.84 -2.97 5.25
N CYS A 116 -22.25 -3.66 4.25
CA CYS A 116 -21.56 -4.93 4.45
C CYS A 116 -20.38 -4.84 5.43
N ILE A 117 -19.64 -3.71 5.42
CA ILE A 117 -18.53 -3.43 6.34
C ILE A 117 -19.10 -3.14 7.74
N LYS A 118 -20.14 -2.29 7.84
CA LYS A 118 -20.75 -1.89 9.12
C LYS A 118 -21.34 -3.05 9.91
N VAL A 119 -21.94 -4.02 9.22
CA VAL A 119 -22.54 -5.19 9.88
C VAL A 119 -21.55 -6.34 10.11
N CYS A 120 -20.34 -6.23 9.60
CA CYS A 120 -19.34 -7.29 9.70
C CYS A 120 -18.70 -7.33 11.08
N GLN A 121 -18.96 -8.39 11.84
CA GLN A 121 -18.34 -8.59 13.16
C GLN A 121 -16.82 -8.85 13.08
N HIS A 122 -16.31 -9.23 11.88
CA HIS A 122 -14.90 -9.51 11.63
C HIS A 122 -14.14 -8.29 11.10
N LYS A 123 -14.82 -7.12 10.98
CA LYS A 123 -14.21 -5.89 10.41
C LYS A 123 -13.56 -6.12 9.05
N SER A 124 -14.23 -6.88 8.17
CA SER A 124 -13.78 -7.23 6.82
C SER A 124 -14.79 -6.76 5.77
N THR A 125 -14.43 -6.92 4.52
CA THR A 125 -15.32 -6.63 3.39
C THR A 125 -15.39 -7.81 2.44
N PRO A 126 -16.56 -8.13 1.85
CA PRO A 126 -16.67 -9.06 0.74
C PRO A 126 -16.38 -8.40 -0.63
N LYS A 127 -16.20 -7.06 -0.66
CA LYS A 127 -15.94 -6.30 -1.89
C LYS A 127 -14.47 -6.42 -2.31
N ILE A 128 -14.10 -7.60 -2.82
CA ILE A 128 -12.74 -7.95 -3.20
C ILE A 128 -12.80 -8.57 -4.59
N GLU A 129 -11.91 -8.12 -5.46
CA GLU A 129 -11.65 -8.76 -6.75
C GLU A 129 -10.36 -9.58 -6.65
N LEU A 130 -10.40 -10.84 -7.05
CA LEU A 130 -9.19 -11.65 -7.26
C LEU A 130 -8.66 -11.34 -8.66
N LEU A 131 -7.58 -10.55 -8.72
CA LEU A 131 -7.01 -10.08 -9.98
C LEU A 131 -5.57 -10.56 -10.14
N SER A 132 -5.22 -10.91 -11.37
CA SER A 132 -3.83 -11.15 -11.74
C SER A 132 -3.03 -9.84 -11.78
N ALA A 133 -1.73 -9.94 -11.60
CA ALA A 133 -0.83 -8.79 -11.71
C ALA A 133 -0.98 -8.10 -13.08
N ARG A 134 -1.23 -8.87 -14.14
CA ARG A 134 -1.48 -8.34 -15.49
C ARG A 134 -2.76 -7.52 -15.57
N GLU A 135 -3.88 -8.00 -15.03
CA GLU A 135 -5.15 -7.26 -15.04
C GLU A 135 -5.04 -5.96 -14.26
N VAL A 136 -4.33 -5.96 -13.12
CA VAL A 136 -4.08 -4.73 -12.35
C VAL A 136 -3.18 -3.78 -13.14
N ALA A 137 -2.12 -4.27 -13.78
CA ALA A 137 -1.25 -3.45 -14.61
C ALA A 137 -2.02 -2.80 -15.76
N ASP A 138 -2.87 -3.55 -16.46
CA ASP A 138 -3.67 -3.02 -17.59
C ASP A 138 -4.64 -1.91 -17.13
N ARG A 139 -5.27 -2.07 -15.96
CA ARG A 139 -6.10 -1.01 -15.34
C ARG A 139 -5.26 0.23 -15.00
N CYS A 140 -4.04 0.06 -14.49
CA CYS A 140 -3.14 1.18 -14.19
C CYS A 140 -2.66 1.88 -15.47
N ILE A 141 -2.23 1.10 -16.47
CA ILE A 141 -1.74 1.59 -17.76
C ILE A 141 -2.80 2.40 -18.50
N SER A 142 -4.08 2.03 -18.37
CA SER A 142 -5.19 2.79 -18.97
C SER A 142 -5.28 4.23 -18.44
N ASN A 143 -4.71 4.52 -17.28
CA ASN A 143 -4.68 5.85 -16.66
C ASN A 143 -3.43 6.67 -17.03
N MET A 144 -2.47 6.11 -17.80
CA MET A 144 -1.16 6.72 -18.09
C MET A 144 -1.16 8.20 -18.49
N PRO A 145 -2.13 8.71 -19.28
CA PRO A 145 -2.12 10.13 -19.66
C PRO A 145 -2.21 11.09 -18.46
N PHE A 146 -2.67 10.60 -17.31
CA PHE A 146 -2.98 11.42 -16.15
C PHE A 146 -2.17 11.06 -14.89
N ILE A 147 -1.37 10.00 -14.94
CA ILE A 147 -0.60 9.51 -13.80
C ILE A 147 0.88 9.45 -14.10
N ARG A 148 1.69 9.61 -13.05
CA ARG A 148 3.14 9.46 -13.10
C ARG A 148 3.59 8.03 -12.78
N GLY A 149 2.78 7.30 -12.04
CA GLY A 149 3.10 5.96 -11.58
C GLY A 149 1.97 5.34 -10.77
N ILE A 150 2.28 4.23 -10.14
CA ILE A 150 1.38 3.53 -9.24
C ILE A 150 1.91 3.51 -7.81
N THR A 151 1.02 3.35 -6.85
CA THR A 151 1.36 3.03 -5.46
C THR A 151 0.59 1.79 -5.04
N THR A 152 1.29 0.80 -4.50
CA THR A 152 0.67 -0.37 -3.88
C THR A 152 0.60 -0.18 -2.39
N SER A 153 -0.58 -0.38 -1.81
CA SER A 153 -0.92 -0.18 -0.40
C SER A 153 -2.00 -1.18 0.03
N GLY A 154 -2.86 -0.81 0.95
CA GLY A 154 -4.04 -1.58 1.36
C GLY A 154 -4.02 -1.94 2.82
N GLY A 155 -4.08 -3.26 3.16
CA GLY A 155 -3.69 -3.76 4.46
C GLY A 155 -2.17 -3.70 4.59
N GLU A 156 -1.47 -4.73 4.09
CA GLU A 156 -0.02 -4.73 3.91
C GLU A 156 0.32 -5.39 2.56
N CYS A 157 0.77 -4.60 1.61
CA CYS A 157 1.02 -5.08 0.27
C CYS A 157 2.23 -6.02 0.19
N MET A 158 3.20 -5.88 1.09
CA MET A 158 4.38 -6.75 1.16
C MET A 158 4.06 -8.19 1.62
N LEU A 159 2.82 -8.50 2.00
CA LEU A 159 2.36 -9.88 2.16
C LEU A 159 2.23 -10.63 0.82
N ARG A 160 2.35 -9.93 -0.30
CA ARG A 160 2.22 -10.48 -1.67
C ARG A 160 3.42 -10.05 -2.55
N PRO A 161 4.68 -10.33 -2.14
CA PRO A 161 5.85 -9.81 -2.82
C PRO A 161 5.97 -10.30 -4.28
N ASP A 162 5.63 -11.54 -4.58
CA ASP A 162 5.64 -12.09 -5.94
C ASP A 162 4.64 -11.39 -6.86
N PHE A 163 3.45 -11.08 -6.34
CA PHE A 163 2.46 -10.30 -7.08
C PHE A 163 2.97 -8.89 -7.37
N LEU A 164 3.60 -8.24 -6.38
CA LEU A 164 4.18 -6.90 -6.56
C LEU A 164 5.31 -6.93 -7.59
N TYR A 165 6.17 -7.94 -7.54
CA TYR A 165 7.26 -8.10 -8.50
C TYR A 165 6.73 -8.18 -9.94
N GLU A 166 5.74 -9.04 -10.18
CA GLU A 166 5.14 -9.20 -11.50
C GLU A 166 4.39 -7.93 -11.94
N LEU A 167 3.63 -7.29 -11.05
CA LEU A 167 2.92 -6.04 -11.30
C LEU A 167 3.89 -4.92 -11.68
N PHE A 168 4.96 -4.75 -10.91
CA PHE A 168 5.96 -3.70 -11.17
C PHE A 168 6.74 -3.94 -12.46
N THR A 169 6.98 -5.21 -12.80
CA THR A 169 7.58 -5.57 -14.09
C THR A 169 6.73 -5.04 -15.25
N TYR A 170 5.41 -5.27 -15.23
CA TYR A 170 4.51 -4.77 -16.26
C TYR A 170 4.40 -3.24 -16.26
N CYS A 171 4.27 -2.62 -15.13
CA CYS A 171 4.13 -1.17 -15.00
C CYS A 171 5.41 -0.44 -15.45
N ASN A 172 6.59 -0.93 -15.05
CA ASN A 172 7.87 -0.35 -15.47
C ASN A 172 8.09 -0.49 -16.97
N ALA A 173 7.73 -1.63 -17.57
CA ALA A 173 7.79 -1.83 -19.01
C ALA A 173 6.91 -0.84 -19.79
N ALA A 174 5.82 -0.35 -19.18
CA ALA A 174 4.96 0.69 -19.73
C ALA A 174 5.44 2.12 -19.40
N GLY A 175 6.49 2.31 -18.61
CA GLY A 175 7.03 3.61 -18.22
C GLY A 175 6.38 4.23 -16.97
N LEU A 176 5.58 3.46 -16.22
CA LEU A 176 5.04 3.89 -14.93
C LEU A 176 6.02 3.54 -13.80
N ASN A 177 6.35 4.50 -12.95
CA ASN A 177 7.12 4.20 -11.74
C ASN A 177 6.24 3.59 -10.65
N CYS A 178 6.84 2.78 -9.76
CA CYS A 178 6.12 1.99 -8.77
C CYS A 178 6.59 2.33 -7.35
N LEU A 179 5.68 2.68 -6.46
CA LEU A 179 5.94 2.89 -5.04
C LEU A 179 5.28 1.81 -4.20
N ILE A 180 5.95 1.46 -3.11
CA ILE A 180 5.45 0.57 -2.06
C ILE A 180 5.07 1.43 -0.87
N ASP A 181 3.83 1.34 -0.40
CA ASP A 181 3.34 1.95 0.84
C ASP A 181 3.16 0.83 1.87
N SER A 182 4.05 0.76 2.86
CA SER A 182 4.18 -0.40 3.75
C SER A 182 4.24 0.00 5.21
N ASN A 183 3.67 -0.85 6.07
CA ASN A 183 3.80 -0.74 7.51
C ASN A 183 5.20 -1.12 8.03
N GLY A 184 6.09 -1.61 7.16
CA GLY A 184 7.49 -1.89 7.44
C GLY A 184 7.77 -3.09 8.34
N THR A 185 6.79 -3.94 8.62
CA THR A 185 6.99 -5.12 9.49
C THR A 185 7.56 -6.33 8.75
N ILE A 186 7.59 -6.30 7.41
CA ILE A 186 8.25 -7.30 6.56
C ILE A 186 9.69 -6.85 6.30
N ASP A 187 10.67 -7.74 6.44
CA ASP A 187 12.10 -7.42 6.27
C ASP A 187 12.43 -7.19 4.79
N PHE A 188 12.67 -5.94 4.40
CA PHE A 188 12.97 -5.56 3.02
C PHE A 188 14.33 -6.08 2.52
N THR A 189 15.22 -6.51 3.40
CA THR A 189 16.52 -7.07 2.99
C THR A 189 16.37 -8.37 2.20
N GLU A 190 15.25 -9.07 2.38
CA GLU A 190 14.91 -10.33 1.69
C GLU A 190 14.31 -10.10 0.29
N TYR A 191 13.92 -8.84 -0.06
CA TYR A 191 13.19 -8.50 -1.29
C TYR A 191 13.93 -7.45 -2.14
N ARG A 192 15.25 -7.61 -2.28
CA ARG A 192 16.09 -6.65 -3.04
C ARG A 192 15.65 -6.53 -4.48
N ASP A 193 15.31 -7.63 -5.13
CA ASP A 193 14.88 -7.66 -6.53
C ASP A 193 13.57 -6.88 -6.75
N LEU A 194 12.64 -6.96 -5.80
CA LEU A 194 11.43 -6.14 -5.80
C LEU A 194 11.76 -4.66 -5.56
N LEU A 195 12.69 -4.37 -4.66
CA LEU A 195 13.14 -2.99 -4.42
C LEU A 195 13.82 -2.40 -5.65
N ASP A 196 14.55 -3.18 -6.43
CA ASP A 196 15.18 -2.72 -7.67
C ASP A 196 14.13 -2.29 -8.70
N LEU A 197 13.00 -2.98 -8.76
CA LEU A 197 11.86 -2.62 -9.60
C LEU A 197 11.06 -1.43 -9.04
N SER A 198 11.13 -1.17 -7.73
CA SER A 198 10.45 -0.04 -7.12
C SER A 198 11.20 1.27 -7.32
N SER A 199 10.47 2.38 -7.38
CA SER A 199 11.04 3.73 -7.31
C SER A 199 11.36 4.14 -5.89
N GLY A 200 10.74 3.49 -4.90
CA GLY A 200 10.94 3.75 -3.48
C GLY A 200 9.83 3.17 -2.62
N VAL A 201 10.03 3.31 -1.32
CA VAL A 201 9.10 2.86 -0.26
C VAL A 201 8.68 4.06 0.56
N MET A 202 7.38 4.22 0.75
CA MET A 202 6.79 5.07 1.77
C MET A 202 6.60 4.20 3.01
N LEU A 203 7.34 4.52 4.06
CA LEU A 203 7.41 3.68 5.25
C LEU A 203 6.58 4.28 6.39
N ASP A 204 5.58 3.55 6.83
CA ASP A 204 4.77 3.90 7.98
C ASP A 204 5.47 3.52 9.30
N VAL A 205 5.92 4.50 10.06
CA VAL A 205 6.43 4.30 11.42
C VAL A 205 5.29 4.60 12.40
N LYS A 206 4.62 3.56 12.90
CA LYS A 206 3.41 3.69 13.72
C LYS A 206 3.68 4.24 15.12
N ALA A 207 4.84 3.90 15.68
CA ALA A 207 5.45 4.52 16.86
C ALA A 207 6.95 4.22 16.86
N TRP A 208 7.75 5.05 17.54
CA TRP A 208 9.20 4.81 17.69
C TRP A 208 9.52 3.92 18.88
N ASP A 209 8.82 4.12 19.97
CA ASP A 209 8.95 3.32 21.21
C ASP A 209 8.26 1.95 21.04
N ASP A 210 8.92 0.86 21.53
CA ASP A 210 8.43 -0.50 21.34
C ASP A 210 7.13 -0.78 22.09
N GLN A 211 6.95 -0.19 23.28
CA GLN A 211 5.73 -0.41 24.08
C GLN A 211 4.53 0.26 23.39
N TRP A 212 4.71 1.47 22.85
CA TRP A 212 3.71 2.17 22.09
C TRP A 212 3.44 1.49 20.75
N PHE A 213 4.49 1.01 20.07
CA PHE A 213 4.32 0.27 18.82
C PHE A 213 3.47 -0.99 19.03
N GLU A 214 3.79 -1.79 20.05
CA GLU A 214 3.02 -3.00 20.40
C GLU A 214 1.59 -2.65 20.81
N HIS A 215 1.42 -1.63 21.64
CA HIS A 215 0.09 -1.18 22.07
C HIS A 215 -0.79 -0.73 20.90
N LEU A 216 -0.22 -0.02 19.92
CA LEU A 216 -0.94 0.53 18.78
C LEU A 216 -1.20 -0.49 17.68
N THR A 217 -0.34 -1.49 17.50
CA THR A 217 -0.34 -2.39 16.34
C THR A 217 -0.53 -3.86 16.67
N GLY A 218 -0.25 -4.26 17.90
CA GLY A 218 -0.19 -5.66 18.35
C GLY A 218 1.11 -6.38 17.99
N GLU A 219 2.12 -5.66 17.45
CA GLU A 219 3.40 -6.21 16.98
C GLU A 219 4.58 -5.37 17.48
N ASN A 220 5.81 -5.87 17.35
CA ASN A 220 7.01 -5.10 17.72
C ASN A 220 7.53 -4.23 16.55
N GLY A 221 8.21 -3.12 16.89
CA GLY A 221 8.74 -2.16 15.92
C GLY A 221 10.17 -2.43 15.42
N VAL A 222 10.80 -3.54 15.82
CA VAL A 222 12.24 -3.80 15.54
C VAL A 222 12.51 -3.84 14.03
N THR A 223 11.71 -4.59 13.27
CA THR A 223 11.88 -4.73 11.83
C THR A 223 11.66 -3.39 11.11
N VAL A 224 10.71 -2.56 11.57
CA VAL A 224 10.44 -1.24 10.99
C VAL A 224 11.66 -0.33 11.09
N ARG A 225 12.33 -0.29 12.24
CA ARG A 225 13.56 0.51 12.43
C ARG A 225 14.73 0.00 11.59
N LYS A 226 14.87 -1.34 11.44
CA LYS A 226 15.87 -1.92 10.52
C LYS A 226 15.59 -1.50 9.07
N ASN A 227 14.34 -1.62 8.66
CA ASN A 227 13.92 -1.24 7.32
C ASN A 227 14.14 0.25 7.06
N LEU A 228 13.86 1.12 8.03
CA LEU A 228 14.11 2.55 7.90
C LEU A 228 15.58 2.83 7.57
N ALA A 229 16.52 2.25 8.33
CA ALA A 229 17.95 2.40 8.08
C ALA A 229 18.35 1.80 6.73
N PHE A 230 17.93 0.57 6.46
CA PHE A 230 18.26 -0.14 5.23
C PHE A 230 17.75 0.59 3.99
N LEU A 231 16.49 1.01 3.96
CA LEU A 231 15.91 1.73 2.83
C LEU A 231 16.60 3.08 2.59
N ALA A 232 16.98 3.78 3.66
CA ALA A 232 17.74 5.03 3.56
C ALA A 232 19.13 4.80 2.94
N GLU A 233 19.86 3.77 3.38
CA GLU A 233 21.16 3.38 2.84
C GLU A 233 21.09 2.98 1.36
N GLN A 234 19.99 2.31 0.95
CA GLN A 234 19.78 1.89 -0.43
C GLN A 234 19.21 3.00 -1.34
N ASN A 235 18.98 4.22 -0.83
CA ASN A 235 18.27 5.30 -1.53
C ASN A 235 16.88 4.87 -2.04
N LYS A 236 16.20 4.01 -1.29
CA LYS A 236 14.84 3.52 -1.57
C LYS A 236 13.79 4.05 -0.58
N LEU A 237 14.18 4.85 0.38
CA LEU A 237 13.25 5.52 1.29
C LEU A 237 12.71 6.78 0.60
N GLU A 238 11.45 6.73 0.15
CA GLU A 238 10.77 7.86 -0.50
C GLU A 238 10.21 8.82 0.55
N GLU A 239 9.54 8.27 1.56
CA GLU A 239 8.84 9.04 2.59
C GLU A 239 8.77 8.24 3.89
N VAL A 240 8.84 8.91 5.03
CA VAL A 240 8.49 8.35 6.34
C VAL A 240 7.16 8.96 6.77
N ARG A 241 6.19 8.12 7.07
CA ARG A 241 4.87 8.52 7.54
C ARG A 241 4.68 8.19 9.00
N VAL A 242 4.25 9.17 9.77
CA VAL A 242 3.95 9.02 11.20
C VAL A 242 2.59 9.63 11.47
N ILE A 243 1.71 8.86 12.10
CA ILE A 243 0.43 9.39 12.61
C ILE A 243 0.68 9.80 14.05
N VAL A 244 0.62 11.11 14.32
CA VAL A 244 0.75 11.63 15.67
C VAL A 244 -0.61 11.59 16.35
N THR A 245 -0.67 10.89 17.49
CA THR A 245 -1.87 10.75 18.30
C THR A 245 -1.57 11.26 19.71
N GLU A 246 -2.26 12.31 20.13
CA GLU A 246 -2.03 12.93 21.43
C GLU A 246 -2.12 11.90 22.57
N GLY A 247 -1.05 11.83 23.37
CA GLY A 247 -0.94 10.91 24.49
C GLY A 247 -0.60 9.45 24.14
N TRP A 248 -0.30 9.14 22.86
CA TRP A 248 -0.03 7.77 22.39
C TRP A 248 1.33 7.60 21.72
N ASN A 249 1.88 8.64 21.07
CA ASN A 249 3.20 8.60 20.43
C ASN A 249 3.79 10.02 20.25
#